data_739242b8f16c5d61289efc63c0b64462
#
_entry.id   739242b8f16c5d61289efc63c0b64462
#
_cell.length_a   1.000
_cell.length_b   1.000
_cell.length_c   1.000
_cell.angle_alpha   90.00
_cell.angle_beta   90.00
_cell.angle_gamma   90.00
#
_symmetry.space_group_name_H-M   'P 1'
#
loop_
_entity.id
_entity.type
_entity.pdbx_description
1 polymer ?
#
loop_
_entity_poly.entity_id
_entity_poly.type
_entity_poly.pdbx_seq_one_letter_code
_entity_poly.pdbx_strand_id
1 'polypeptide(L)'
;ANNVCVGGQLLLLDLIERLEDHCDIIQSNTDGILIKLRRYEDFDLIDDICWEWEERTGMRLEFDEFQKVFQKDVNNYLIVPAGPLLDEKGKPRWKCKGAYVKKLSDLDYDLPIVNQAIISFFLYGTKPEETIGNCNSLRDFQKVVKVSSKYKYALYSPVITMEKIRDEKGRSKTVKRFRGGEVQTDKTFRVFASKDHSKGGLFKVSGKVVKGRQKNPEQFANTPEHCFFINDDVTGLPIPDELDKQYYIDTAWSRLADFGVDKEGGGI
;
A
#
# COMPACT_ATOMS: atom_id res chain seq x y z
N ALA A 1 26.78 15.07 -12.71
CA ALA A 1 25.54 14.59 -12.09
C ALA A 1 25.61 14.67 -10.55
N ASN A 2 26.62 14.07 -9.89
CA ASN A 2 26.68 14.05 -8.41
C ASN A 2 26.73 15.46 -7.77
N ASN A 3 27.46 16.41 -8.36
CA ASN A 3 27.56 17.78 -7.80
C ASN A 3 26.22 18.53 -7.84
N VAL A 4 25.38 18.29 -8.84
CA VAL A 4 24.04 18.91 -8.93
C VAL A 4 23.13 18.35 -7.83
N CYS A 5 23.14 17.02 -7.64
CA CYS A 5 22.33 16.40 -6.58
C CYS A 5 22.77 16.84 -5.17
N VAL A 6 24.07 16.89 -4.91
CA VAL A 6 24.59 17.34 -3.61
C VAL A 6 24.32 18.83 -3.41
N GLY A 7 24.47 19.66 -4.45
CA GLY A 7 24.13 21.08 -4.37
C GLY A 7 22.65 21.32 -4.04
N GLY A 8 21.73 20.60 -4.70
CA GLY A 8 20.30 20.69 -4.39
C GLY A 8 19.97 20.27 -2.96
N GLN A 9 20.59 19.18 -2.46
CA GLN A 9 20.39 18.72 -1.08
C GLN A 9 20.91 19.74 -0.06
N LEU A 10 22.05 20.39 -0.32
CA LEU A 10 22.58 21.43 0.57
C LEU A 10 21.71 22.68 0.59
N LEU A 11 21.16 23.09 -0.56
CA LEU A 11 20.22 24.22 -0.63
C LEU A 11 18.93 23.90 0.15
N LEU A 12 18.41 22.67 0.02
CA LEU A 12 17.23 22.25 0.75
C LEU A 12 17.50 22.18 2.27
N LEU A 13 18.69 21.72 2.67
CA LEU A 13 19.09 21.68 4.09
C LEU A 13 19.18 23.10 4.67
N ASP A 14 19.77 24.04 3.94
CA ASP A 14 19.85 25.45 4.36
C ASP A 14 18.44 26.07 4.56
N LEU A 15 17.47 25.71 3.70
CA LEU A 15 16.08 26.13 3.90
C LEU A 15 15.45 25.47 5.14
N ILE A 16 15.70 24.19 5.38
CA ILE A 16 15.20 23.46 6.56
C ILE A 16 15.73 24.12 7.84
N GLU A 17 17.04 24.37 7.92
CA GLU A 17 17.67 25.00 9.10
C GLU A 17 17.10 26.40 9.41
N ARG A 18 16.59 27.11 8.40
CA ARG A 18 15.93 28.41 8.60
C ARG A 18 14.48 28.28 9.05
N LEU A 19 13.80 27.21 8.65
CA LEU A 19 12.39 26.99 8.94
C LEU A 19 12.14 26.27 10.28
N GLU A 20 13.08 25.43 10.76
CA GLU A 20 12.84 24.51 11.87
C GLU A 20 12.49 25.19 13.19
N ASP A 21 12.97 26.42 13.43
CA ASP A 21 12.62 27.19 14.62
C ASP A 21 11.18 27.75 14.57
N HIS A 22 10.58 27.86 13.39
CA HIS A 22 9.31 28.55 13.14
C HIS A 22 8.15 27.62 12.81
N CYS A 23 8.42 26.39 12.35
CA CYS A 23 7.39 25.41 12.02
C CYS A 23 7.86 23.99 12.36
N ASP A 24 6.96 23.02 12.25
CA ASP A 24 7.31 21.61 12.40
C ASP A 24 7.63 21.03 11.01
N ILE A 25 8.86 20.56 10.81
CA ILE A 25 9.27 19.89 9.58
C ILE A 25 8.72 18.46 9.63
N ILE A 26 7.76 18.18 8.76
CA ILE A 26 7.11 16.86 8.70
C ILE A 26 7.86 15.90 7.79
N GLN A 27 8.30 16.39 6.64
CA GLN A 27 9.01 15.59 5.64
C GLN A 27 9.85 16.49 4.74
N SER A 28 11.01 15.99 4.33
CA SER A 28 11.72 16.48 3.15
C SER A 28 11.96 15.37 2.15
N ASN A 29 11.95 15.70 0.88
CA ASN A 29 12.34 14.82 -0.21
C ASN A 29 13.35 15.53 -1.13
N THR A 30 13.52 15.06 -2.36
CA THR A 30 14.56 15.57 -3.27
C THR A 30 14.36 17.04 -3.66
N ASP A 31 13.13 17.52 -3.69
CA ASP A 31 12.71 18.79 -4.31
C ASP A 31 11.61 19.53 -3.53
N GLY A 32 11.32 19.13 -2.32
CA GLY A 32 10.30 19.77 -1.52
C GLY A 32 10.37 19.48 -0.03
N ILE A 33 9.76 20.35 0.75
CA ILE A 33 9.62 20.24 2.20
C ILE A 33 8.13 20.30 2.51
N LEU A 34 7.64 19.39 3.36
CA LEU A 34 6.32 19.44 3.97
C LEU A 34 6.48 19.96 5.39
N ILE A 35 5.85 21.07 5.66
CA ILE A 35 5.85 21.70 6.99
C ILE A 35 4.43 21.73 7.57
N LYS A 36 4.35 21.78 8.89
CA LYS A 36 3.13 22.07 9.62
C LYS A 36 3.31 23.39 10.37
N LEU A 37 2.47 24.37 10.05
CA LEU A 37 2.41 25.60 10.80
C LEU A 37 1.93 25.33 12.23
N ARG A 38 2.58 25.96 13.22
CA ARG A 38 2.13 25.88 14.61
C ARG A 38 0.87 26.73 14.82
N ARG A 39 0.80 27.86 14.11
CA ARG A 39 -0.36 28.76 14.03
C ARG A 39 -0.47 29.26 12.59
N TYR A 40 -1.67 29.58 12.15
CA TYR A 40 -1.89 30.09 10.80
C TYR A 40 -1.21 31.43 10.55
N GLU A 41 -1.12 32.28 11.60
CA GLU A 41 -0.47 33.58 11.57
C GLU A 41 1.05 33.48 11.34
N ASP A 42 1.66 32.35 11.57
CA ASP A 42 3.08 32.12 11.32
C ASP A 42 3.41 32.02 9.82
N PHE A 43 2.37 31.97 8.94
CA PHE A 43 2.56 31.86 7.49
C PHE A 43 3.36 33.02 6.89
N ASP A 44 3.07 34.25 7.28
CA ASP A 44 3.75 35.44 6.75
C ASP A 44 5.26 35.38 7.04
N LEU A 45 5.66 34.94 8.23
CA LEU A 45 7.06 34.75 8.59
C LEU A 45 7.73 33.65 7.76
N ILE A 46 7.02 32.54 7.51
CA ILE A 46 7.52 31.45 6.66
C ILE A 46 7.70 31.93 5.21
N ASP A 47 6.75 32.70 4.71
CA ASP A 47 6.82 33.29 3.36
C ASP A 47 8.01 34.24 3.22
N ASP A 48 8.25 35.12 4.21
CA ASP A 48 9.42 36.01 4.24
C ASP A 48 10.74 35.21 4.24
N ILE A 49 10.87 34.16 5.05
CA ILE A 49 12.06 33.29 5.07
C ILE A 49 12.27 32.64 3.71
N CYS A 50 11.21 32.13 3.10
CA CYS A 50 11.25 31.49 1.79
C CYS A 50 11.64 32.50 0.71
N TRP A 51 11.09 33.72 0.73
CA TRP A 51 11.43 34.78 -0.20
C TRP A 51 12.92 35.20 -0.08
N GLU A 52 13.46 35.40 1.12
CA GLU A 52 14.88 35.66 1.32
C GLU A 52 15.78 34.56 0.77
N TRP A 53 15.36 33.31 0.97
CA TRP A 53 16.07 32.14 0.45
C TRP A 53 16.04 32.08 -1.09
N GLU A 54 14.91 32.42 -1.73
CA GLU A 54 14.78 32.53 -3.19
C GLU A 54 15.70 33.58 -3.77
N GLU A 55 15.69 34.79 -3.18
CA GLU A 55 16.55 35.88 -3.64
C GLU A 55 18.05 35.55 -3.53
N ARG A 56 18.44 34.86 -2.49
CA ARG A 56 19.82 34.45 -2.27
C ARG A 56 20.28 33.32 -3.19
N THR A 57 19.42 32.37 -3.47
CA THR A 57 19.77 31.14 -4.22
C THR A 57 19.47 31.25 -5.70
N GLY A 58 18.58 32.15 -6.11
CA GLY A 58 18.02 32.22 -7.46
C GLY A 58 17.08 31.10 -7.80
N MET A 59 16.69 30.27 -6.82
CA MET A 59 15.67 29.21 -6.99
C MET A 59 14.27 29.81 -6.81
N ARG A 60 13.24 29.08 -7.20
CA ARG A 60 11.84 29.45 -6.97
C ARG A 60 11.11 28.34 -6.25
N LEU A 61 10.28 28.69 -5.29
CA LEU A 61 9.43 27.80 -4.51
C LEU A 61 7.98 27.94 -4.95
N GLU A 62 7.25 26.82 -4.95
CA GLU A 62 5.81 26.80 -5.13
C GLU A 62 5.17 26.34 -3.82
N PHE A 63 4.12 27.01 -3.38
CA PHE A 63 3.38 26.67 -2.18
C PHE A 63 2.10 25.93 -2.51
N ASP A 64 1.91 24.82 -1.85
CA ASP A 64 0.65 24.06 -1.86
C ASP A 64 0.09 24.02 -0.42
N GLU A 65 -1.16 24.42 -0.24
CA GLU A 65 -1.83 24.35 1.07
C GLU A 65 -2.63 23.06 1.22
N PHE A 66 -2.46 22.42 2.38
CA PHE A 66 -3.13 21.17 2.71
C PHE A 66 -3.89 21.26 4.04
N GLN A 67 -5.06 20.66 4.09
CA GLN A 67 -5.87 20.57 5.30
C GLN A 67 -5.42 19.39 6.18
N LYS A 68 -5.10 18.25 5.56
CA LYS A 68 -4.69 17.02 6.24
C LYS A 68 -3.66 16.26 5.43
N VAL A 69 -2.76 15.61 6.14
CA VAL A 69 -1.78 14.68 5.55
C VAL A 69 -1.83 13.39 6.34
N PHE A 70 -2.12 12.29 5.65
CA PHE A 70 -2.04 10.94 6.19
C PHE A 70 -0.81 10.27 5.60
N GLN A 71 0.16 9.94 6.43
CA GLN A 71 1.45 9.46 5.98
C GLN A 71 1.87 8.21 6.77
N LYS A 72 2.18 7.15 6.03
CA LYS A 72 2.88 5.98 6.57
C LYS A 72 4.40 6.17 6.48
N ASP A 73 4.88 6.62 5.33
CA ASP A 73 6.30 6.91 5.02
C ASP A 73 6.38 7.84 3.80
N VAL A 74 7.59 8.27 3.44
CA VAL A 74 7.86 9.20 2.31
C VAL A 74 7.33 8.74 0.95
N ASN A 75 6.99 7.46 0.79
CA ASN A 75 6.48 6.87 -0.44
C ASN A 75 5.01 6.42 -0.35
N ASN A 76 4.40 6.50 0.82
CA ASN A 76 3.03 6.08 1.07
C ASN A 76 2.30 7.14 1.88
N TYR A 77 1.58 8.03 1.19
CA TYR A 77 0.82 9.12 1.80
C TYR A 77 -0.40 9.51 0.99
N LEU A 78 -1.35 10.13 1.66
CA LEU A 78 -2.51 10.80 1.07
C LEU A 78 -2.60 12.22 1.65
N ILE A 79 -2.72 13.21 0.77
CA ILE A 79 -2.78 14.62 1.10
C ILE A 79 -4.15 15.16 0.69
N VAL A 80 -4.85 15.77 1.65
CA VAL A 80 -6.14 16.41 1.46
C VAL A 80 -5.91 17.91 1.26
N PRO A 81 -6.32 18.50 0.12
CA PRO A 81 -6.13 19.92 -0.14
C PRO A 81 -6.99 20.77 0.80
N ALA A 82 -6.59 22.01 1.01
CA ALA A 82 -7.47 23.02 1.55
C ALA A 82 -8.64 23.29 0.57
N GLY A 83 -9.88 23.28 1.06
CA GLY A 83 -11.08 23.50 0.28
C GLY A 83 -11.67 22.23 -0.36
N PRO A 84 -12.39 22.34 -1.51
CA PRO A 84 -13.12 21.24 -2.10
C PRO A 84 -12.24 20.07 -2.52
N LEU A 85 -12.73 18.83 -2.33
CA LEU A 85 -12.02 17.60 -2.74
C LEU A 85 -12.00 17.40 -4.27
N LEU A 86 -12.93 18.00 -4.99
CA LEU A 86 -13.03 17.94 -6.45
C LEU A 86 -12.85 19.34 -7.04
N ASP A 87 -12.23 19.41 -8.21
CA ASP A 87 -12.16 20.64 -9.00
C ASP A 87 -13.51 20.91 -9.73
N GLU A 88 -13.59 22.04 -10.45
CA GLU A 88 -14.77 22.43 -11.23
C GLU A 88 -15.17 21.42 -12.31
N LYS A 89 -14.23 20.54 -12.73
CA LYS A 89 -14.42 19.48 -13.70
C LYS A 89 -14.72 18.13 -13.06
N GLY A 90 -14.92 18.09 -11.73
CA GLY A 90 -15.14 16.86 -10.96
C GLY A 90 -13.91 15.97 -10.79
N LYS A 91 -12.71 16.48 -11.04
CA LYS A 91 -11.46 15.71 -10.86
C LYS A 91 -10.97 15.82 -9.41
N PRO A 92 -10.42 14.73 -8.85
CA PRO A 92 -9.85 14.76 -7.52
C PRO A 92 -8.70 15.78 -7.39
N ARG A 93 -8.80 16.64 -6.38
CA ARG A 93 -7.73 17.57 -5.98
C ARG A 93 -6.79 16.97 -4.94
N TRP A 94 -7.22 15.92 -4.24
CA TRP A 94 -6.35 15.22 -3.31
C TRP A 94 -5.20 14.53 -4.04
N LYS A 95 -4.02 14.53 -3.38
CA LYS A 95 -2.80 13.92 -3.89
C LYS A 95 -2.50 12.64 -3.12
N CYS A 96 -1.96 11.63 -3.79
CA CYS A 96 -1.57 10.39 -3.13
C CYS A 96 -0.34 9.78 -3.80
N LYS A 97 0.42 9.03 -3.00
CA LYS A 97 1.56 8.23 -3.45
C LYS A 97 1.54 6.88 -2.74
N GLY A 98 2.00 5.84 -3.45
CA GLY A 98 2.20 4.52 -2.90
C GLY A 98 1.08 3.53 -3.12
N ALA A 99 1.39 2.25 -2.80
CA ALA A 99 0.54 1.12 -3.17
C ALA A 99 -0.79 1.05 -2.41
N TYR A 100 -0.89 1.71 -1.23
CA TYR A 100 -2.09 1.61 -0.39
C TYR A 100 -3.13 2.68 -0.68
N VAL A 101 -2.69 3.81 -1.21
CA VAL A 101 -3.54 5.00 -1.43
C VAL A 101 -3.41 5.59 -2.83
N LYS A 102 -2.81 4.86 -3.77
CA LYS A 102 -2.69 5.36 -5.15
C LYS A 102 -4.07 5.53 -5.77
N LYS A 103 -4.21 6.51 -6.66
CA LYS A 103 -5.40 6.66 -7.49
C LYS A 103 -5.59 5.40 -8.31
N LEU A 104 -6.82 4.89 -8.31
CA LEU A 104 -7.17 3.67 -9.03
C LEU A 104 -7.30 3.97 -10.53
N SER A 105 -6.86 3.03 -11.33
CA SER A 105 -7.06 2.97 -12.77
C SER A 105 -7.64 1.62 -13.15
N ASP A 106 -8.12 1.50 -14.38
CA ASP A 106 -8.62 0.22 -14.90
C ASP A 106 -7.57 -0.87 -14.98
N LEU A 107 -6.29 -0.51 -14.82
CA LEU A 107 -5.15 -1.42 -14.80
C LEU A 107 -4.68 -1.81 -13.40
N ASP A 108 -5.43 -1.44 -12.35
CA ASP A 108 -5.10 -1.82 -10.98
C ASP A 108 -5.59 -3.22 -10.67
N TYR A 109 -4.66 -4.10 -10.36
CA TYR A 109 -4.88 -5.53 -10.11
C TYR A 109 -4.39 -5.98 -8.73
N ASP A 110 -4.11 -5.06 -7.82
CA ASP A 110 -3.61 -5.33 -6.47
C ASP A 110 -4.60 -4.89 -5.41
N LEU A 111 -5.66 -5.68 -5.24
CA LEU A 111 -6.72 -5.45 -4.26
C LEU A 111 -7.31 -4.02 -4.37
N PRO A 112 -7.88 -3.63 -5.54
CA PRO A 112 -8.43 -2.29 -5.74
C PRO A 112 -9.40 -1.86 -4.65
N ILE A 113 -10.29 -2.76 -4.21
CA ILE A 113 -11.29 -2.47 -3.17
C ILE A 113 -10.66 -2.05 -1.83
N VAL A 114 -9.50 -2.59 -1.50
CA VAL A 114 -8.78 -2.23 -0.26
C VAL A 114 -8.25 -0.80 -0.36
N ASN A 115 -7.68 -0.42 -1.50
CA ASN A 115 -7.24 0.96 -1.72
C ASN A 115 -8.43 1.93 -1.71
N GLN A 116 -9.56 1.56 -2.33
CA GLN A 116 -10.79 2.37 -2.29
C GLN A 116 -11.27 2.57 -0.86
N ALA A 117 -11.29 1.51 -0.04
CA ALA A 117 -11.72 1.59 1.35
C ALA A 117 -10.81 2.51 2.18
N ILE A 118 -9.49 2.45 1.99
CA ILE A 118 -8.53 3.33 2.69
C ILE A 118 -8.72 4.78 2.27
N ILE A 119 -8.85 5.05 0.97
CA ILE A 119 -9.08 6.39 0.43
C ILE A 119 -10.41 6.96 0.95
N SER A 120 -11.49 6.17 0.91
CA SER A 120 -12.81 6.58 1.40
C SER A 120 -12.78 6.88 2.90
N PHE A 121 -12.03 6.10 3.67
CA PHE A 121 -11.85 6.35 5.10
C PHE A 121 -11.17 7.69 5.35
N PHE A 122 -10.06 7.99 4.68
CA PHE A 122 -9.34 9.24 4.87
C PHE A 122 -10.09 10.49 4.37
N LEU A 123 -10.80 10.38 3.26
CA LEU A 123 -11.51 11.51 2.67
C LEU A 123 -12.87 11.77 3.31
N TYR A 124 -13.61 10.72 3.65
CA TYR A 124 -15.02 10.81 4.03
C TYR A 124 -15.35 10.21 5.40
N GLY A 125 -14.40 9.54 6.05
CA GLY A 125 -14.65 8.80 7.29
C GLY A 125 -15.43 7.50 7.09
N THR A 126 -15.65 7.05 5.85
CA THR A 126 -16.40 5.82 5.55
C THR A 126 -15.60 4.60 5.97
N LYS A 127 -16.17 3.74 6.83
CA LYS A 127 -15.48 2.56 7.33
C LYS A 127 -15.26 1.51 6.23
N PRO A 128 -14.17 0.72 6.29
CA PRO A 128 -13.90 -0.36 5.34
C PRO A 128 -15.07 -1.34 5.17
N GLU A 129 -15.79 -1.65 6.26
CA GLU A 129 -16.96 -2.54 6.25
C GLU A 129 -18.03 -2.02 5.28
N GLU A 130 -18.28 -0.72 5.27
CA GLU A 130 -19.29 -0.11 4.42
C GLU A 130 -18.83 -0.09 2.96
N THR A 131 -17.60 0.38 2.68
CA THR A 131 -17.08 0.44 1.31
C THR A 131 -16.99 -0.95 0.68
N ILE A 132 -16.45 -1.93 1.41
CA ILE A 132 -16.26 -3.30 0.91
C ILE A 132 -17.59 -4.06 0.88
N GLY A 133 -18.44 -3.85 1.91
CA GLY A 133 -19.76 -4.47 1.98
C GLY A 133 -20.65 -4.13 0.79
N ASN A 134 -20.66 -2.85 0.38
CA ASN A 134 -21.48 -2.33 -0.71
C ASN A 134 -20.88 -2.55 -2.11
N CYS A 135 -19.63 -3.02 -2.21
CA CYS A 135 -19.02 -3.29 -3.51
C CYS A 135 -19.64 -4.50 -4.19
N ASN A 136 -20.07 -4.32 -5.45
CA ASN A 136 -20.70 -5.35 -6.29
C ASN A 136 -19.84 -5.73 -7.52
N SER A 137 -18.61 -5.23 -7.61
CA SER A 137 -17.68 -5.51 -8.71
C SER A 137 -16.67 -6.56 -8.27
N LEU A 138 -16.76 -7.78 -8.82
CA LEU A 138 -15.78 -8.85 -8.52
C LEU A 138 -14.36 -8.42 -8.91
N ARG A 139 -14.22 -7.62 -9.97
CA ARG A 139 -12.94 -7.08 -10.44
C ARG A 139 -12.17 -6.32 -9.35
N ASP A 140 -12.87 -5.63 -8.45
CA ASP A 140 -12.22 -4.81 -7.43
C ASP A 140 -11.61 -5.63 -6.29
N PHE A 141 -12.01 -6.89 -6.17
CA PHE A 141 -11.47 -7.85 -5.19
C PHE A 141 -10.24 -8.63 -5.70
N GLN A 142 -9.84 -8.46 -6.94
CA GLN A 142 -8.76 -9.24 -7.54
C GLN A 142 -7.38 -8.92 -6.97
N LYS A 143 -6.58 -9.95 -6.81
CA LYS A 143 -5.12 -9.89 -6.67
C LYS A 143 -4.49 -10.64 -7.83
N VAL A 144 -3.85 -9.94 -8.75
CA VAL A 144 -3.16 -10.60 -9.86
C VAL A 144 -1.72 -10.90 -9.45
N VAL A 145 -1.34 -12.17 -9.56
CA VAL A 145 0.01 -12.65 -9.29
C VAL A 145 0.60 -13.32 -10.52
N LYS A 146 1.90 -13.20 -10.69
CA LYS A 146 2.64 -13.76 -11.82
C LYS A 146 3.81 -14.61 -11.34
N VAL A 147 3.94 -15.81 -11.92
CA VAL A 147 5.10 -16.69 -11.71
C VAL A 147 6.28 -16.11 -12.48
N SER A 148 7.22 -15.50 -11.78
CA SER A 148 8.43 -14.96 -12.40
C SER A 148 9.38 -16.08 -12.84
N SER A 149 10.29 -15.78 -13.78
CA SER A 149 11.23 -16.77 -14.39
C SER A 149 12.12 -17.51 -13.39
N LYS A 150 12.32 -16.96 -12.19
CA LYS A 150 13.09 -17.63 -11.11
C LYS A 150 12.37 -18.80 -10.44
N TYR A 151 11.06 -18.93 -10.69
CA TYR A 151 10.22 -20.03 -10.18
C TYR A 151 9.83 -20.96 -11.32
N LYS A 152 9.76 -22.27 -11.01
CA LYS A 152 9.47 -23.31 -12.00
C LYS A 152 7.99 -23.38 -12.34
N TYR A 153 7.11 -23.35 -11.33
CA TYR A 153 5.65 -23.42 -11.48
C TYR A 153 4.94 -22.82 -10.26
N ALA A 154 3.62 -22.67 -10.36
CA ALA A 154 2.76 -22.42 -9.22
C ALA A 154 2.17 -23.76 -8.71
N LEU A 155 1.94 -23.81 -7.40
CA LEU A 155 1.31 -24.94 -6.72
C LEU A 155 0.07 -24.43 -6.00
N TYR A 156 -1.09 -24.98 -6.28
CA TYR A 156 -2.30 -24.80 -5.49
C TYR A 156 -2.38 -25.93 -4.46
N SER A 157 -2.36 -25.61 -3.19
CA SER A 157 -2.38 -26.61 -2.13
C SER A 157 -3.54 -26.39 -1.18
N PRO A 158 -4.54 -27.32 -1.17
CA PRO A 158 -5.65 -27.28 -0.23
C PRO A 158 -5.28 -27.74 1.19
N VAL A 159 -4.10 -28.32 1.37
CA VAL A 159 -3.69 -28.86 2.67
C VAL A 159 -2.35 -28.27 3.09
N ILE A 160 -2.39 -27.42 4.12
CA ILE A 160 -1.20 -26.89 4.78
C ILE A 160 -1.13 -27.49 6.18
N THR A 161 -0.06 -28.23 6.47
CA THR A 161 0.22 -28.68 7.83
C THR A 161 1.30 -27.76 8.42
N MET A 162 1.06 -27.22 9.61
CA MET A 162 2.07 -26.48 10.37
C MET A 162 2.74 -27.41 11.34
N GLU A 163 4.07 -27.57 11.21
CA GLU A 163 4.90 -28.33 12.14
C GLU A 163 5.82 -27.38 12.90
N LYS A 164 5.86 -27.54 14.23
CA LYS A 164 6.89 -26.91 15.05
C LYS A 164 8.16 -27.75 15.00
N ILE A 165 9.21 -27.23 14.40
CA ILE A 165 10.52 -27.86 14.40
C ILE A 165 11.49 -27.02 15.25
N ARG A 166 12.52 -27.68 15.82
CA ARG A 166 13.62 -26.95 16.46
C ARG A 166 14.74 -26.78 15.45
N ASP A 167 15.30 -25.56 15.38
CA ASP A 167 16.49 -25.29 14.58
C ASP A 167 17.76 -25.89 15.24
N GLU A 168 18.88 -25.83 14.52
CA GLU A 168 20.18 -26.30 15.00
C GLU A 168 20.66 -25.59 16.30
N LYS A 169 20.04 -24.47 16.63
CA LYS A 169 20.28 -23.67 17.86
C LYS A 169 19.22 -23.90 18.94
N GLY A 170 18.33 -24.89 18.77
CA GLY A 170 17.29 -25.27 19.72
C GLY A 170 16.07 -24.34 19.73
N ARG A 171 15.99 -23.35 18.85
CA ARG A 171 14.87 -22.40 18.77
C ARG A 171 13.69 -23.00 18.02
N SER A 172 12.48 -22.87 18.57
CA SER A 172 11.26 -23.34 17.93
C SER A 172 10.94 -22.49 16.70
N LYS A 173 10.76 -23.15 15.55
CA LYS A 173 10.34 -22.53 14.30
C LYS A 173 9.14 -23.30 13.75
N THR A 174 8.08 -22.54 13.37
CA THR A 174 6.94 -23.15 12.67
C THR A 174 7.26 -23.23 11.18
N VAL A 175 7.14 -24.43 10.61
CA VAL A 175 7.35 -24.68 9.19
C VAL A 175 6.04 -25.16 8.58
N LYS A 176 5.60 -24.50 7.51
CA LYS A 176 4.46 -24.93 6.71
C LYS A 176 4.90 -26.14 5.86
N ARG A 177 4.23 -27.28 6.03
CA ARG A 177 4.45 -28.45 5.17
C ARG A 177 3.23 -28.66 4.29
N PHE A 178 3.49 -28.92 3.02
CA PHE A 178 2.47 -29.18 2.02
C PHE A 178 2.28 -30.71 1.91
N ARG A 179 1.03 -31.15 2.11
CA ARG A 179 0.62 -32.53 1.83
C ARG A 179 -0.35 -32.48 0.65
N GLY A 180 0.15 -32.84 -0.52
CA GLY A 180 -0.62 -32.75 -1.75
C GLY A 180 -0.52 -31.37 -2.40
N GLY A 181 -1.30 -31.15 -3.42
CA GLY A 181 -1.37 -29.92 -4.18
C GLY A 181 -1.34 -30.19 -5.67
N GLU A 182 -1.96 -29.26 -6.42
CA GLU A 182 -2.05 -29.33 -7.88
C GLU A 182 -1.06 -28.36 -8.50
N VAL A 183 -0.24 -28.89 -9.40
CA VAL A 183 0.67 -28.08 -10.21
C VAL A 183 -0.14 -27.29 -11.22
N GLN A 184 0.03 -25.97 -11.21
CA GLN A 184 -0.64 -25.07 -12.13
C GLN A 184 0.28 -24.78 -13.32
N THR A 185 -0.26 -24.89 -14.52
CA THR A 185 0.45 -24.63 -15.78
C THR A 185 0.47 -23.16 -16.16
N ASP A 186 -0.54 -22.41 -15.70
CA ASP A 186 -0.63 -20.98 -15.94
C ASP A 186 0.49 -20.21 -15.27
N LYS A 187 0.80 -19.06 -15.81
CA LYS A 187 1.84 -18.14 -15.29
C LYS A 187 1.27 -16.93 -14.57
N THR A 188 -0.01 -16.65 -14.77
CA THR A 188 -0.70 -15.49 -14.19
C THR A 188 -2.04 -15.95 -13.61
N PHE A 189 -2.35 -15.47 -12.41
CA PHE A 189 -3.56 -15.86 -11.69
C PHE A 189 -4.25 -14.62 -11.13
N ARG A 190 -5.59 -14.56 -11.28
CA ARG A 190 -6.45 -13.63 -10.54
C ARG A 190 -6.98 -14.35 -9.31
N VAL A 191 -6.48 -13.97 -8.14
CA VAL A 191 -6.72 -14.65 -6.87
C VAL A 191 -7.74 -13.86 -6.06
N PHE A 192 -8.69 -14.59 -5.45
CA PHE A 192 -9.75 -14.09 -4.59
C PHE A 192 -9.77 -14.85 -3.28
N ALA A 193 -10.07 -14.16 -2.16
CA ALA A 193 -10.23 -14.82 -0.87
C ALA A 193 -11.50 -15.68 -0.83
N SER A 194 -11.41 -16.87 -0.24
CA SER A 194 -12.52 -17.80 -0.10
C SER A 194 -12.93 -17.99 1.36
N LYS A 195 -14.25 -18.00 1.63
CA LYS A 195 -14.84 -18.43 2.91
C LYS A 195 -14.68 -19.94 3.16
N ASP A 196 -14.46 -20.71 2.10
CA ASP A 196 -14.28 -22.14 2.21
C ASP A 196 -12.88 -22.47 2.68
N HIS A 197 -12.75 -22.74 3.97
CA HIS A 197 -11.50 -23.12 4.61
C HIS A 197 -10.95 -24.49 4.19
N SER A 198 -11.70 -25.28 3.43
CA SER A 198 -11.19 -26.50 2.80
C SER A 198 -10.31 -26.21 1.58
N LYS A 199 -10.46 -25.02 0.98
CA LYS A 199 -9.61 -24.54 -0.11
C LYS A 199 -8.23 -24.15 0.38
N GLY A 200 -7.25 -24.30 -0.46
CA GLY A 200 -5.85 -23.96 -0.17
C GLY A 200 -5.45 -22.60 -0.68
N GLY A 201 -4.16 -22.33 -0.53
CA GLY A 201 -3.50 -21.15 -1.07
C GLY A 201 -2.71 -21.42 -2.35
N LEU A 202 -2.26 -20.35 -2.98
CA LEU A 202 -1.42 -20.40 -4.17
C LEU A 202 0.03 -20.10 -3.81
N PHE A 203 0.95 -20.97 -4.24
CA PHE A 203 2.37 -20.93 -3.90
C PHE A 203 3.23 -20.95 -5.16
N LYS A 204 4.40 -20.36 -5.09
CA LYS A 204 5.44 -20.41 -6.12
C LYS A 204 6.55 -21.37 -5.71
N VAL A 205 6.91 -22.28 -6.62
CA VAL A 205 7.91 -23.32 -6.38
C VAL A 205 9.20 -23.03 -7.13
N SER A 206 10.29 -22.91 -6.40
CA SER A 206 11.63 -22.75 -6.97
C SER A 206 12.18 -24.09 -7.44
N GLY A 207 12.84 -24.13 -8.61
CA GLY A 207 13.62 -25.28 -9.06
C GLY A 207 14.96 -25.45 -8.35
N LYS A 208 15.32 -24.56 -7.42
CA LYS A 208 16.63 -24.58 -6.75
C LYS A 208 16.67 -25.63 -5.63
N VAL A 209 17.75 -26.41 -5.61
CA VAL A 209 18.10 -27.34 -4.54
C VAL A 209 19.16 -26.66 -3.67
N VAL A 210 18.90 -26.56 -2.36
CA VAL A 210 19.85 -25.99 -1.38
C VAL A 210 20.18 -27.08 -0.38
N LYS A 211 21.47 -27.40 -0.22
CA LYS A 211 21.96 -28.47 0.66
C LYS A 211 21.26 -29.82 0.43
N GLY A 212 21.08 -30.21 -0.84
CA GLY A 212 20.46 -31.47 -1.22
C GLY A 212 18.93 -31.53 -1.02
N ARG A 213 18.26 -30.44 -0.63
CA ARG A 213 16.81 -30.37 -0.44
C ARG A 213 16.19 -29.33 -1.35
N GLN A 214 15.04 -29.63 -1.91
CA GLN A 214 14.24 -28.65 -2.66
C GLN A 214 13.78 -27.52 -1.72
N LYS A 215 13.90 -26.27 -2.17
CA LYS A 215 13.41 -25.11 -1.42
C LYS A 215 11.89 -25.23 -1.22
N ASN A 216 11.41 -24.95 -0.02
CA ASN A 216 9.99 -24.97 0.27
C ASN A 216 9.22 -24.03 -0.65
N PRO A 217 7.98 -24.37 -1.04
CA PRO A 217 7.08 -23.47 -1.73
C PRO A 217 6.89 -22.17 -0.94
N GLU A 218 6.86 -21.04 -1.64
CA GLU A 218 6.65 -19.70 -1.06
C GLU A 218 5.27 -19.20 -1.47
N GLN A 219 4.47 -18.74 -0.53
CA GLN A 219 3.20 -18.09 -0.84
C GLN A 219 3.45 -16.80 -1.65
N PHE A 220 2.55 -16.48 -2.57
CA PHE A 220 2.59 -15.17 -3.21
C PHE A 220 2.26 -14.08 -2.17
N ALA A 221 2.99 -12.97 -2.23
CA ALA A 221 2.76 -11.87 -1.29
C ALA A 221 1.33 -11.32 -1.42
N ASN A 222 0.73 -11.00 -0.28
CA ASN A 222 -0.62 -10.42 -0.18
C ASN A 222 -1.71 -11.28 -0.85
N THR A 223 -1.57 -12.61 -0.82
CA THR A 223 -2.62 -13.55 -1.21
C THR A 223 -3.21 -14.23 0.01
N PRO A 224 -4.52 -14.55 0.01
CA PRO A 224 -5.17 -15.23 1.13
C PRO A 224 -4.67 -16.67 1.30
N GLU A 225 -4.82 -17.22 2.50
CA GLU A 225 -4.48 -18.60 2.81
C GLU A 225 -5.47 -19.58 2.17
N HIS A 226 -6.74 -19.19 2.08
CA HIS A 226 -7.82 -19.89 1.41
C HIS A 226 -8.29 -19.06 0.24
N CYS A 227 -8.13 -19.57 -0.97
CA CYS A 227 -8.43 -18.80 -2.17
C CYS A 227 -9.02 -19.66 -3.28
N PHE A 228 -9.70 -18.99 -4.19
CA PHE A 228 -9.99 -19.47 -5.54
C PHE A 228 -9.36 -18.51 -6.55
N PHE A 229 -9.26 -18.93 -7.80
CA PHE A 229 -8.76 -18.09 -8.86
C PHE A 229 -9.59 -18.26 -10.13
N ILE A 230 -9.77 -17.15 -10.84
CA ILE A 230 -10.43 -17.06 -12.14
C ILE A 230 -9.45 -16.39 -13.07
N ASN A 231 -8.91 -17.10 -14.07
CA ASN A 231 -7.88 -16.55 -14.95
C ASN A 231 -8.47 -15.77 -16.13
N ASP A 232 -9.75 -15.99 -16.44
CA ASP A 232 -10.49 -15.26 -17.45
C ASP A 232 -10.84 -13.82 -17.02
N ASP A 233 -11.47 -13.07 -17.91
CA ASP A 233 -12.00 -11.74 -17.58
C ASP A 233 -13.15 -11.86 -16.58
N VAL A 234 -13.05 -11.09 -15.50
CA VAL A 234 -14.05 -11.05 -14.42
C VAL A 234 -14.95 -9.81 -14.49
N THR A 235 -14.82 -9.00 -15.55
CA THR A 235 -15.64 -7.81 -15.73
C THR A 235 -17.12 -8.17 -15.88
N GLY A 236 -17.96 -7.59 -15.02
CA GLY A 236 -19.41 -7.84 -15.03
C GLY A 236 -19.84 -9.18 -14.47
N LEU A 237 -18.92 -10.01 -13.98
CA LEU A 237 -19.30 -11.25 -13.30
C LEU A 237 -19.92 -10.91 -11.92
N PRO A 238 -20.96 -11.67 -11.49
CA PRO A 238 -21.52 -11.54 -10.15
C PRO A 238 -20.48 -11.95 -9.12
N ILE A 239 -20.59 -11.38 -7.91
CA ILE A 239 -19.74 -11.79 -6.79
C ILE A 239 -20.18 -13.19 -6.33
N PRO A 240 -19.28 -14.18 -6.33
CA PRO A 240 -19.59 -15.52 -5.83
C PRO A 240 -19.89 -15.52 -4.32
N ASP A 241 -20.82 -16.35 -3.87
CA ASP A 241 -21.15 -16.49 -2.44
C ASP A 241 -19.95 -16.91 -1.59
N GLU A 242 -18.99 -17.61 -2.18
CA GLU A 242 -17.76 -18.05 -1.51
C GLU A 242 -16.74 -16.94 -1.29
N LEU A 243 -16.91 -15.74 -1.89
CA LEU A 243 -15.97 -14.62 -1.70
C LEU A 243 -15.96 -14.19 -0.24
N ASP A 244 -14.79 -14.21 0.38
CA ASP A 244 -14.58 -13.75 1.75
C ASP A 244 -14.33 -12.24 1.80
N LYS A 245 -15.39 -11.44 1.92
CA LYS A 245 -15.27 -9.99 2.09
C LYS A 245 -14.55 -9.60 3.39
N GLN A 246 -14.60 -10.45 4.43
CA GLN A 246 -13.94 -10.17 5.71
C GLN A 246 -12.42 -10.10 5.58
N TYR A 247 -11.82 -10.96 4.76
CA TYR A 247 -10.38 -10.88 4.44
C TYR A 247 -9.96 -9.49 3.95
N TYR A 248 -10.77 -8.87 3.08
CA TYR A 248 -10.47 -7.54 2.53
C TYR A 248 -10.67 -6.42 3.56
N ILE A 249 -11.69 -6.56 4.41
CA ILE A 249 -11.93 -5.64 5.53
C ILE A 249 -10.75 -5.67 6.49
N ASP A 250 -10.30 -6.85 6.91
CA ASP A 250 -9.16 -7.02 7.82
C ASP A 250 -7.86 -6.53 7.18
N THR A 251 -7.69 -6.72 5.88
CA THR A 251 -6.55 -6.19 5.12
C THR A 251 -6.58 -4.67 5.08
N ALA A 252 -7.74 -4.04 4.88
CA ALA A 252 -7.89 -2.59 4.89
C ALA A 252 -7.54 -2.01 6.26
N TRP A 253 -8.06 -2.59 7.34
CA TRP A 253 -7.74 -2.16 8.71
C TRP A 253 -6.25 -2.36 9.05
N SER A 254 -5.66 -3.48 8.63
CA SER A 254 -4.21 -3.70 8.81
C SER A 254 -3.37 -2.62 8.11
N ARG A 255 -3.78 -2.19 6.91
CA ARG A 255 -3.10 -1.12 6.18
C ARG A 255 -3.37 0.27 6.77
N LEU A 256 -4.57 0.53 7.31
CA LEU A 256 -4.90 1.75 8.04
C LEU A 256 -4.07 1.86 9.33
N ALA A 257 -3.84 0.74 10.03
CA ALA A 257 -2.96 0.70 11.19
C ALA A 257 -1.52 1.11 10.88
N ASP A 258 -1.02 0.82 9.67
CA ASP A 258 0.29 1.31 9.20
C ASP A 258 0.36 2.85 9.10
N PHE A 259 -0.79 3.54 8.99
CA PHE A 259 -0.91 5.00 9.04
C PHE A 259 -1.21 5.52 10.46
N GLY A 260 -1.20 4.67 11.48
CA GLY A 260 -1.48 5.04 12.87
C GLY A 260 -2.98 5.10 13.23
N VAL A 261 -3.86 4.55 12.37
CA VAL A 261 -5.31 4.50 12.62
C VAL A 261 -5.67 3.18 13.30
N ASP A 262 -6.37 3.23 14.44
CA ASP A 262 -6.97 2.06 15.08
C ASP A 262 -8.42 1.82 14.64
N LYS A 263 -8.93 0.60 14.89
CA LYS A 263 -10.33 0.23 14.55
C LYS A 263 -11.38 1.01 15.34
N GLU A 264 -11.01 1.58 16.47
CA GLU A 264 -11.91 2.34 17.36
C GLU A 264 -12.02 3.81 16.91
N GLY A 265 -11.25 4.22 15.89
CA GLY A 265 -11.29 5.58 15.33
C GLY A 265 -10.60 6.62 16.23
N GLY A 266 -9.84 6.18 17.22
CA GLY A 266 -9.07 7.01 18.14
C GLY A 266 -7.62 7.08 17.74
N GLY A 267 -7.32 7.77 16.66
CA GLY A 267 -5.94 7.99 16.27
C GLY A 267 -5.86 9.09 15.20
N ILE A 268 -5.25 10.15 15.62
CA ILE A 268 -4.77 11.38 14.96
C ILE A 268 -5.61 12.58 15.29
#